data_cec33c1710d250f90eb4aa75d149c121
#
_entry.id   cec33c1710d250f90eb4aa75d149c121
#
_cell.length_a   1.000
_cell.length_b   1.000
_cell.length_c   1.000
_cell.angle_alpha   90.00
_cell.angle_beta   90.00
_cell.angle_gamma   90.00
#
_symmetry.space_group_name_H-M   'P 1'
#
loop_
_entity.id
_entity.type
_entity.pdbx_description
1 polymer ?
#
loop_
_entity_poly.entity_id
_entity_poly.type
_entity_poly.pdbx_seq_one_letter_code
_entity_poly.pdbx_strand_id
1 'polypeptide(L)'
;MFIEIDDEKKLRALYDKRISQEVDGEALGDEFAGYMFRISGGNDKQGFPMKQGVLSANRVRLLLHKGVSCYRPRRRGERKRKSVRGCIVASDLAVLNLVVTKKGEHDIPGLTDAPVPRRLGPKRANNIRKLFNLGKEDDVRKYVIARKFEKKGKTVTKRPNIQRLITPIRIQRKRARAAAKKTCQAKSQRDASEYASLYAQRQKEQKEARRSMISKRRSSRKASAKVVA
;
A
#
# COMPACT_ATOMS: atom_id res chain seq x y z
N MET A 1 13.21 8.40 20.53
CA MET A 1 13.83 9.50 21.28
C MET A 1 14.24 10.59 20.31
N PHE A 2 14.06 11.82 20.65
CA PHE A 2 14.65 12.96 19.96
C PHE A 2 15.60 13.67 20.93
N ILE A 3 16.70 14.18 20.43
CA ILE A 3 17.68 14.93 21.19
C ILE A 3 17.79 16.31 20.56
N GLU A 4 17.56 17.34 21.35
CA GLU A 4 17.87 18.71 20.99
C GLU A 4 19.36 18.94 21.16
N ILE A 5 19.97 19.53 20.15
CA ILE A 5 21.42 19.69 20.08
C ILE A 5 21.74 21.18 20.24
N ASP A 6 21.98 21.56 21.48
CA ASP A 6 22.42 22.92 21.81
C ASP A 6 23.95 23.05 21.71
N ASP A 7 24.67 21.96 21.89
CA ASP A 7 26.14 21.93 21.89
C ASP A 7 26.69 21.31 20.59
N GLU A 8 27.38 22.13 19.83
CA GLU A 8 28.03 21.69 18.58
C GLU A 8 29.13 20.64 18.81
N LYS A 9 29.76 20.61 20.00
CA LYS A 9 30.79 19.62 20.33
C LYS A 9 30.23 18.20 20.29
N LYS A 10 29.02 18.00 20.84
CA LYS A 10 28.31 16.71 20.80
C LYS A 10 27.95 16.28 19.38
N LEU A 11 27.65 17.24 18.52
CA LEU A 11 27.30 16.98 17.13
C LEU A 11 28.51 16.60 16.26
N ARG A 12 29.70 17.13 16.57
CA ARG A 12 30.93 16.85 15.79
C ARG A 12 31.25 15.37 15.69
N ALA A 13 31.03 14.60 16.74
CA ALA A 13 31.23 13.15 16.73
C ALA A 13 30.30 12.40 15.77
N LEU A 14 29.19 13.03 15.36
CA LEU A 14 28.18 12.48 14.47
C LEU A 14 28.28 13.03 13.04
N TYR A 15 29.21 13.94 12.76
CA TYR A 15 29.38 14.51 11.42
C TYR A 15 29.64 13.41 10.41
N ASP A 16 29.19 13.63 9.17
CA ASP A 16 29.27 12.72 8.04
C ASP A 16 28.50 11.39 8.19
N LYS A 17 27.91 11.15 9.37
CA LYS A 17 26.99 10.02 9.54
C LYS A 17 25.68 10.29 8.82
N ARG A 18 25.01 9.23 8.37
CA ARG A 18 23.77 9.30 7.59
C ARG A 18 22.60 8.69 8.36
N ILE A 19 21.40 9.04 7.94
CA ILE A 19 20.19 8.36 8.38
C ILE A 19 20.36 6.84 8.16
N SER A 20 19.93 6.04 9.11
CA SER A 20 20.05 4.58 9.21
C SER A 20 21.41 4.05 9.67
N GLN A 21 22.43 4.89 9.84
CA GLN A 21 23.70 4.45 10.44
C GLN A 21 23.57 4.36 11.95
N GLU A 22 24.34 3.45 12.51
CA GLU A 22 24.48 3.29 13.96
C GLU A 22 25.65 4.13 14.48
N VAL A 23 25.44 4.69 15.65
CA VAL A 23 26.39 5.58 16.33
C VAL A 23 26.43 5.23 17.82
N ASP A 24 27.59 5.41 18.43
CA ASP A 24 27.77 5.23 19.87
C ASP A 24 27.12 6.38 20.64
N GLY A 25 26.52 6.04 21.76
CA GLY A 25 25.84 6.99 22.63
C GLY A 25 26.80 7.88 23.45
N GLU A 26 28.00 7.42 23.75
CA GLU A 26 28.99 8.14 24.53
C GLU A 26 29.27 9.56 23.99
N ALA A 27 29.28 9.69 22.67
CA ALA A 27 29.48 10.98 22.02
C ALA A 27 28.39 12.02 22.31
N LEU A 28 27.22 11.59 22.77
CA LEU A 28 26.07 12.45 23.07
C LEU A 28 26.00 12.87 24.53
N GLY A 29 26.67 12.15 25.40
CA GLY A 29 26.75 12.43 26.85
C GLY A 29 26.93 11.16 27.66
N ASP A 30 27.43 11.34 28.90
CA ASP A 30 27.74 10.25 29.81
C ASP A 30 26.51 9.40 30.18
N GLU A 31 25.32 10.00 30.13
CA GLU A 31 24.03 9.31 30.33
C GLU A 31 23.76 8.18 29.32
N PHE A 32 24.41 8.25 28.15
CA PHE A 32 24.25 7.31 27.08
C PHE A 32 25.41 6.34 26.91
N ALA A 33 26.25 6.22 27.92
CA ALA A 33 27.38 5.29 27.92
C ALA A 33 26.92 3.84 27.63
N GLY A 34 27.58 3.17 26.71
CA GLY A 34 27.26 1.81 26.29
C GLY A 34 25.99 1.66 25.45
N TYR A 35 25.27 2.74 25.16
CA TYR A 35 24.13 2.72 24.24
C TYR A 35 24.58 2.79 22.79
N MET A 36 23.89 2.04 21.94
CA MET A 36 24.01 2.20 20.49
C MET A 36 22.71 2.79 19.94
N PHE A 37 22.83 3.83 19.15
CA PHE A 37 21.71 4.50 18.53
C PHE A 37 21.77 4.39 17.00
N ARG A 38 20.62 4.25 16.38
CA ARG A 38 20.48 4.40 14.94
C ARG A 38 19.84 5.74 14.63
N ILE A 39 20.46 6.51 13.74
CA ILE A 39 19.92 7.78 13.28
C ILE A 39 18.67 7.51 12.45
N SER A 40 17.52 7.99 12.90
CA SER A 40 16.23 7.85 12.21
C SER A 40 15.87 9.06 11.36
N GLY A 41 16.39 10.23 11.72
CA GLY A 41 16.14 11.49 11.02
C GLY A 41 16.54 12.67 11.88
N GLY A 42 16.06 13.83 11.53
CA GLY A 42 16.31 15.07 12.27
C GLY A 42 15.72 16.28 11.56
N ASN A 43 15.90 17.42 12.17
CA ASN A 43 15.48 18.72 11.63
C ASN A 43 16.63 19.71 11.73
N ASP A 44 16.72 20.60 10.77
CA ASP A 44 17.67 21.70 10.84
C ASP A 44 17.18 22.85 11.74
N LYS A 45 18.02 23.85 11.94
CA LYS A 45 17.71 25.02 12.79
C LYS A 45 16.48 25.80 12.33
N GLN A 46 16.07 25.69 11.06
CA GLN A 46 14.85 26.29 10.51
C GLN A 46 13.67 25.30 10.44
N GLY A 47 13.82 24.06 10.94
CA GLY A 47 12.77 23.07 11.02
C GLY A 47 12.57 22.21 9.77
N PHE A 48 13.43 22.29 8.75
CA PHE A 48 13.32 21.41 7.59
C PHE A 48 13.74 19.99 7.93
N PRO A 49 12.93 18.98 7.57
CA PRO A 49 13.20 17.60 7.90
C PRO A 49 14.31 17.01 7.03
N MET A 50 15.14 16.17 7.61
CA MET A 50 16.08 15.32 6.88
C MET A 50 15.33 14.28 6.05
N LYS A 51 15.83 14.02 4.84
CA LYS A 51 15.24 13.03 3.94
C LYS A 51 16.23 11.93 3.59
N GLN A 52 15.83 10.68 3.84
CA GLN A 52 16.59 9.50 3.41
C GLN A 52 16.79 9.49 1.89
N GLY A 53 18.01 9.16 1.47
CA GLY A 53 18.37 9.05 0.05
C GLY A 53 18.90 10.33 -0.58
N VAL A 54 18.83 11.46 0.11
CA VAL A 54 19.41 12.73 -0.34
C VAL A 54 20.83 12.84 0.23
N LEU A 55 21.83 12.45 -0.57
CA LEU A 55 23.24 12.41 -0.18
C LEU A 55 23.85 13.82 -0.23
N SER A 56 23.44 14.67 0.67
CA SER A 56 23.91 16.04 0.82
C SER A 56 23.86 16.45 2.28
N ALA A 57 24.77 17.33 2.68
CA ALA A 57 24.71 18.02 3.96
C ALA A 57 23.83 19.27 3.92
N ASN A 58 23.43 19.72 2.74
CA ASN A 58 22.67 20.95 2.54
C ASN A 58 21.20 20.69 2.23
N ARG A 59 20.39 21.76 2.18
CA ARG A 59 19.01 21.68 1.74
C ARG A 59 18.92 21.56 0.23
N VAL A 60 17.97 20.74 -0.22
CA VAL A 60 17.67 20.53 -1.63
C VAL A 60 16.17 20.72 -1.87
N ARG A 61 15.80 21.32 -2.98
CA ARG A 61 14.39 21.44 -3.39
C ARG A 61 13.99 20.27 -4.29
N LEU A 62 13.09 19.43 -3.80
CA LEU A 62 12.62 18.23 -4.49
C LEU A 62 11.14 18.33 -4.83
N LEU A 63 10.76 17.79 -5.99
CA LEU A 63 9.37 17.60 -6.36
C LEU A 63 8.84 16.35 -5.67
N LEU A 64 8.00 16.53 -4.66
CA LEU A 64 7.46 15.47 -3.83
C LEU A 64 6.03 15.11 -4.26
N HIS A 65 5.70 13.81 -4.17
CA HIS A 65 4.41 13.24 -4.52
C HIS A 65 3.88 12.33 -3.40
N LYS A 66 2.69 11.79 -3.58
CA LYS A 66 2.10 10.84 -2.63
C LYS A 66 2.98 9.61 -2.47
N GLY A 67 3.22 9.20 -1.22
CA GLY A 67 3.99 7.99 -0.86
C GLY A 67 5.46 8.26 -0.52
N VAL A 68 6.02 9.44 -0.81
CA VAL A 68 7.37 9.82 -0.37
C VAL A 68 7.35 10.48 1.02
N SER A 69 8.45 10.34 1.77
CA SER A 69 8.62 10.99 3.07
C SER A 69 8.67 12.52 2.94
N CYS A 70 8.44 13.22 4.03
CA CYS A 70 8.45 14.68 4.14
C CYS A 70 7.34 15.41 3.38
N TYR A 71 6.33 14.70 2.85
CA TYR A 71 5.20 15.31 2.16
C TYR A 71 3.89 14.56 2.38
N ARG A 72 2.83 15.30 2.64
CA ARG A 72 1.44 14.82 2.71
C ARG A 72 0.59 15.61 1.74
N PRO A 73 0.20 15.05 0.59
CA PRO A 73 -0.67 15.73 -0.38
C PRO A 73 -2.06 15.97 0.22
N ARG A 74 -2.66 17.09 -0.11
CA ARG A 74 -4.01 17.49 0.32
C ARG A 74 -5.06 17.13 -0.71
N ARG A 75 -4.66 17.01 -1.98
CA ARG A 75 -5.52 16.61 -3.10
C ARG A 75 -4.98 15.36 -3.78
N ARG A 76 -5.84 14.63 -4.43
CA ARG A 76 -5.46 13.45 -5.21
C ARG A 76 -4.62 13.87 -6.42
N GLY A 77 -3.44 13.26 -6.58
CA GLY A 77 -2.52 13.60 -7.68
C GLY A 77 -1.68 14.85 -7.47
N GLU A 78 -1.83 15.56 -6.34
CA GLU A 78 -1.04 16.75 -6.03
C GLU A 78 0.43 16.40 -5.85
N ARG A 79 1.29 17.24 -6.45
CA ARG A 79 2.74 17.25 -6.26
C ARG A 79 3.17 18.63 -5.80
N LYS A 80 4.20 18.71 -4.98
CA LYS A 80 4.70 19.98 -4.51
C LYS A 80 6.21 19.98 -4.44
N ARG A 81 6.83 21.05 -4.91
CA ARG A 81 8.26 21.28 -4.74
C ARG A 81 8.52 21.86 -3.37
N LYS A 82 9.21 21.10 -2.52
CA LYS A 82 9.51 21.49 -1.15
C LYS A 82 11.01 21.39 -0.90
N SER A 83 11.52 22.25 -0.02
CA SER A 83 12.87 22.12 0.51
C SER A 83 12.90 21.00 1.56
N VAL A 84 13.90 20.16 1.46
CA VAL A 84 14.22 19.11 2.44
C VAL A 84 15.70 19.19 2.76
N ARG A 85 16.07 18.79 3.98
CA ARG A 85 17.46 18.67 4.39
C ARG A 85 18.02 17.31 3.91
N GLY A 86 19.27 17.28 3.51
CA GLY A 86 19.95 16.03 3.16
C GLY A 86 20.07 15.06 4.34
N CYS A 87 20.42 13.81 4.05
CA CYS A 87 20.51 12.75 5.05
C CYS A 87 21.83 12.75 5.86
N ILE A 88 22.80 13.59 5.50
CA ILE A 88 24.12 13.64 6.16
C ILE A 88 24.06 14.64 7.33
N VAL A 89 24.55 14.23 8.48
CA VAL A 89 24.61 15.07 9.68
C VAL A 89 25.70 16.16 9.52
N ALA A 90 25.37 17.40 9.83
CA ALA A 90 26.27 18.53 9.83
C ALA A 90 25.86 19.57 10.88
N SER A 91 26.58 20.67 11.00
CA SER A 91 26.44 21.72 12.04
C SER A 91 25.12 22.51 12.02
N ASP A 92 24.36 22.41 10.94
CA ASP A 92 23.07 23.09 10.77
C ASP A 92 21.88 22.37 11.40
N LEU A 93 22.09 21.20 12.02
CA LEU A 93 21.04 20.43 12.69
C LEU A 93 20.75 21.01 14.08
N ALA A 94 19.45 21.07 14.42
CA ALA A 94 18.96 21.41 15.74
C ALA A 94 18.47 20.18 16.51
N VAL A 95 17.88 19.21 15.80
CA VAL A 95 17.29 18.02 16.44
C VAL A 95 17.69 16.76 15.68
N LEU A 96 18.10 15.73 16.42
CA LEU A 96 18.29 14.38 15.91
C LEU A 96 17.27 13.40 16.52
N ASN A 97 16.65 12.63 15.65
CA ASN A 97 15.77 11.52 16.03
C ASN A 97 16.58 10.23 16.05
N LEU A 98 16.69 9.63 17.21
CA LEU A 98 17.47 8.43 17.44
C LEU A 98 16.59 7.27 17.88
N VAL A 99 16.94 6.06 17.46
CA VAL A 99 16.32 4.81 17.88
C VAL A 99 17.38 3.98 18.61
N VAL A 100 17.09 3.58 19.83
CA VAL A 100 17.96 2.69 20.60
C VAL A 100 18.02 1.33 19.92
N THR A 101 19.21 0.88 19.52
CA THR A 101 19.45 -0.45 18.95
C THR A 101 20.03 -1.41 19.98
N LYS A 102 20.88 -0.91 20.86
CA LYS A 102 21.44 -1.65 21.98
C LYS A 102 21.30 -0.81 23.25
N LYS A 103 20.86 -1.45 24.33
CA LYS A 103 20.74 -0.83 25.65
C LYS A 103 22.10 -0.80 26.30
N GLY A 104 22.44 0.30 26.99
CA GLY A 104 23.62 0.45 27.84
C GLY A 104 23.42 -0.10 29.26
N GLU A 105 24.34 0.23 30.14
CA GLU A 105 24.33 -0.25 31.51
C GLU A 105 23.28 0.47 32.37
N HIS A 106 23.09 1.75 32.17
CA HIS A 106 22.14 2.57 32.93
C HIS A 106 20.83 2.74 32.17
N ASP A 107 19.71 2.77 32.90
CA ASP A 107 18.41 3.03 32.32
C ASP A 107 18.18 4.53 32.11
N ILE A 108 17.65 4.87 30.93
CA ILE A 108 17.24 6.24 30.61
C ILE A 108 15.79 6.43 31.08
N PRO A 109 15.55 7.41 32.01
CA PRO A 109 14.21 7.68 32.55
C PRO A 109 13.18 7.96 31.43
N GLY A 110 12.02 7.32 31.52
CA GLY A 110 10.94 7.45 30.53
C GLY A 110 11.18 6.81 29.18
N LEU A 111 12.31 6.12 28.97
CA LEU A 111 12.63 5.47 27.69
C LEU A 111 12.93 3.97 27.84
N THR A 112 13.84 3.60 28.74
CA THR A 112 14.27 2.20 28.92
C THR A 112 14.00 1.65 30.30
N ASP A 113 13.58 2.48 31.24
CA ASP A 113 13.24 2.15 32.61
C ASP A 113 12.03 1.22 32.72
N ALA A 114 11.00 1.44 31.90
CA ALA A 114 9.78 0.64 31.89
C ALA A 114 9.40 0.18 30.49
N PRO A 115 9.09 -1.13 30.31
CA PRO A 115 8.60 -1.61 29.01
C PRO A 115 7.18 -1.08 28.74
N VAL A 116 6.99 -0.43 27.61
CA VAL A 116 5.67 0.01 27.18
C VAL A 116 5.05 -1.07 26.29
N PRO A 117 4.02 -1.80 26.77
CA PRO A 117 3.39 -2.85 25.99
C PRO A 117 2.62 -2.29 24.80
N ARG A 118 2.47 -3.07 23.74
CA ARG A 118 1.63 -2.71 22.61
C ARG A 118 0.17 -2.59 23.04
N ARG A 119 -0.45 -1.46 22.73
CA ARG A 119 -1.84 -1.17 23.11
C ARG A 119 -2.85 -2.06 22.40
N LEU A 120 -2.55 -2.47 21.19
CA LEU A 120 -3.42 -3.30 20.34
C LEU A 120 -2.68 -4.58 19.93
N GLY A 121 -3.37 -5.71 20.05
CA GLY A 121 -2.92 -6.99 19.52
C GLY A 121 -3.12 -7.10 18.00
N PRO A 122 -2.67 -8.21 17.40
CA PRO A 122 -2.83 -8.46 15.98
C PRO A 122 -4.31 -8.61 15.60
N LYS A 123 -4.69 -8.07 14.44
CA LYS A 123 -6.06 -8.10 13.90
C LYS A 123 -6.26 -9.08 12.74
N ARG A 124 -5.21 -9.32 11.95
CA ARG A 124 -5.25 -10.23 10.80
C ARG A 124 -5.12 -11.68 11.26
N ALA A 125 -5.94 -12.59 10.75
CA ALA A 125 -5.94 -14.01 11.13
C ALA A 125 -4.54 -14.65 11.09
N ASN A 126 -3.77 -14.42 10.02
CA ASN A 126 -2.42 -14.98 9.91
C ASN A 126 -1.43 -14.40 10.93
N ASN A 127 -1.59 -13.12 11.31
CA ASN A 127 -0.74 -12.53 12.34
C ASN A 127 -1.07 -13.09 13.73
N ILE A 128 -2.34 -13.40 14.00
CA ILE A 128 -2.75 -14.09 15.23
C ILE A 128 -2.15 -15.51 15.25
N ARG A 129 -2.26 -16.25 14.12
CA ARG A 129 -1.63 -17.58 14.02
C ARG A 129 -0.12 -17.54 14.27
N LYS A 130 0.58 -16.59 13.69
CA LYS A 130 2.03 -16.41 13.93
C LYS A 130 2.35 -16.12 15.38
N LEU A 131 1.57 -15.26 16.04
CA LEU A 131 1.83 -14.88 17.43
C LEU A 131 1.64 -16.06 18.39
N PHE A 132 0.63 -16.89 18.17
CA PHE A 132 0.29 -18.02 19.03
C PHE A 132 0.76 -19.39 18.48
N ASN A 133 1.54 -19.38 17.40
CA ASN A 133 2.05 -20.59 16.73
C ASN A 133 0.96 -21.61 16.38
N LEU A 134 -0.16 -21.14 15.80
CA LEU A 134 -1.33 -21.94 15.49
C LEU A 134 -1.26 -22.54 14.08
N GLY A 135 -1.80 -23.74 13.91
CA GLY A 135 -1.99 -24.40 12.64
C GLY A 135 -3.08 -23.76 11.77
N LYS A 136 -3.29 -24.30 10.57
CA LYS A 136 -4.34 -23.82 9.65
C LYS A 136 -5.74 -24.20 10.11
N GLU A 137 -5.87 -25.30 10.85
CA GLU A 137 -7.16 -25.87 11.30
C GLU A 137 -7.64 -25.26 12.62
N ASP A 138 -6.72 -24.63 13.36
CA ASP A 138 -7.05 -24.02 14.65
C ASP A 138 -7.98 -22.81 14.50
N ASP A 139 -8.93 -22.70 15.43
CA ASP A 139 -9.88 -21.59 15.46
C ASP A 139 -9.23 -20.34 16.05
N VAL A 140 -8.86 -19.42 15.17
CA VAL A 140 -8.24 -18.14 15.51
C VAL A 140 -9.11 -17.26 16.41
N ARG A 141 -10.43 -17.45 16.44
CA ARG A 141 -11.35 -16.65 17.27
C ARG A 141 -11.13 -16.82 18.76
N LYS A 142 -10.60 -18.00 19.17
CA LYS A 142 -10.31 -18.30 20.58
C LYS A 142 -9.08 -17.53 21.10
N TYR A 143 -8.16 -17.17 20.20
CA TYR A 143 -6.85 -16.57 20.50
C TYR A 143 -6.79 -15.05 20.27
N VAL A 144 -7.93 -14.39 20.18
CA VAL A 144 -7.98 -12.94 20.00
C VAL A 144 -7.66 -12.22 21.30
N ILE A 145 -6.66 -11.34 21.27
CA ILE A 145 -6.29 -10.52 22.40
C ILE A 145 -7.38 -9.47 22.65
N ALA A 146 -8.04 -9.59 23.79
CA ALA A 146 -9.10 -8.69 24.20
C ALA A 146 -8.56 -7.69 25.23
N ARG A 147 -8.91 -6.42 25.09
CA ARG A 147 -8.61 -5.38 26.06
C ARG A 147 -9.79 -5.21 27.00
N LYS A 148 -9.53 -5.42 28.27
CA LYS A 148 -10.52 -5.15 29.36
C LYS A 148 -10.21 -3.76 29.94
N PHE A 149 -11.22 -2.97 30.16
CA PHE A 149 -11.10 -1.68 30.85
C PHE A 149 -12.42 -1.36 31.57
N GLU A 150 -12.31 -0.64 32.64
CA GLU A 150 -13.47 -0.19 33.40
C GLU A 150 -14.02 1.13 32.84
N LYS A 151 -15.32 1.18 32.65
CA LYS A 151 -16.05 2.38 32.26
C LYS A 151 -17.33 2.50 33.05
N LYS A 152 -17.44 3.58 33.85
CA LYS A 152 -18.64 3.84 34.71
C LYS A 152 -18.97 2.64 35.60
N GLY A 153 -17.98 2.05 36.29
CA GLY A 153 -18.16 0.91 37.18
C GLY A 153 -18.46 -0.44 36.52
N LYS A 154 -18.42 -0.50 35.17
CA LYS A 154 -18.63 -1.75 34.40
C LYS A 154 -17.37 -2.13 33.63
N THR A 155 -17.00 -3.40 33.70
CA THR A 155 -15.89 -3.95 32.91
C THR A 155 -16.32 -4.14 31.46
N VAL A 156 -15.71 -3.36 30.57
CA VAL A 156 -15.97 -3.44 29.13
C VAL A 156 -14.82 -4.16 28.44
N THR A 157 -15.14 -5.20 27.68
CA THR A 157 -14.16 -5.96 26.89
C THR A 157 -14.25 -5.55 25.44
N LYS A 158 -13.15 -5.03 24.87
CA LYS A 158 -13.04 -4.73 23.45
C LYS A 158 -12.17 -5.76 22.74
N ARG A 159 -12.69 -6.33 21.66
CA ARG A 159 -11.97 -7.28 20.78
C ARG A 159 -11.90 -6.72 19.36
N PRO A 160 -10.78 -6.90 18.64
CA PRO A 160 -10.71 -6.53 17.24
C PRO A 160 -11.55 -7.49 16.38
N ASN A 161 -12.19 -6.97 15.33
CA ASN A 161 -12.77 -7.81 14.29
C ASN A 161 -11.64 -8.44 13.46
N ILE A 162 -11.59 -9.78 13.43
CA ILE A 162 -10.54 -10.51 12.72
C ILE A 162 -10.68 -10.26 11.23
N GLN A 163 -9.60 -9.79 10.60
CA GLN A 163 -9.52 -9.59 9.16
C GLN A 163 -8.98 -10.82 8.44
N ARG A 164 -9.42 -11.03 7.20
CA ARG A 164 -9.05 -12.16 6.34
C ARG A 164 -9.40 -13.54 6.93
N LEU A 165 -10.32 -13.60 7.88
CA LEU A 165 -10.86 -14.85 8.35
C LEU A 165 -11.74 -15.49 7.26
N ILE A 166 -11.56 -16.80 7.03
CA ILE A 166 -12.37 -17.56 6.09
C ILE A 166 -13.64 -17.98 6.83
N THR A 167 -14.77 -17.40 6.47
CA THR A 167 -16.08 -17.72 7.02
C THR A 167 -16.93 -18.46 5.98
N PRO A 168 -17.96 -19.25 6.37
CA PRO A 168 -18.88 -19.93 5.42
C PRO A 168 -19.49 -18.94 4.41
N ILE A 169 -19.93 -17.78 4.88
CA ILE A 169 -20.48 -16.72 4.02
C ILE A 169 -19.50 -16.25 2.96
N ARG A 170 -18.22 -16.14 3.31
CA ARG A 170 -17.18 -15.74 2.35
C ARG A 170 -16.96 -16.80 1.26
N ILE A 171 -17.01 -18.07 1.63
CA ILE A 171 -16.90 -19.19 0.70
C ILE A 171 -18.11 -19.21 -0.23
N GLN A 172 -19.32 -19.06 0.30
CA GLN A 172 -20.56 -18.99 -0.47
C GLN A 172 -20.53 -17.84 -1.48
N ARG A 173 -20.14 -16.64 -1.07
CA ARG A 173 -19.99 -15.48 -1.96
C ARG A 173 -18.93 -15.71 -3.06
N LYS A 174 -17.86 -16.44 -2.76
CA LYS A 174 -16.85 -16.81 -3.76
C LYS A 174 -17.41 -17.79 -4.79
N ARG A 175 -18.17 -18.80 -4.33
CA ARG A 175 -18.84 -19.76 -5.21
C ARG A 175 -19.88 -19.07 -6.11
N ALA A 176 -20.71 -18.20 -5.55
CA ALA A 176 -21.70 -17.42 -6.29
C ALA A 176 -21.06 -16.56 -7.39
N ARG A 177 -19.95 -15.87 -7.09
CA ARG A 177 -19.22 -15.07 -8.08
C ARG A 177 -18.61 -15.93 -9.20
N ALA A 178 -18.11 -17.13 -8.87
CA ALA A 178 -17.59 -18.05 -9.88
C ALA A 178 -18.70 -18.60 -10.78
N ALA A 179 -19.86 -18.93 -10.23
CA ALA A 179 -21.05 -19.34 -10.96
C ALA A 179 -21.55 -18.22 -11.89
N ALA A 180 -21.68 -17.00 -11.40
CA ALA A 180 -22.11 -15.85 -12.19
C ALA A 180 -21.19 -15.59 -13.40
N LYS A 181 -19.86 -15.73 -13.23
CA LYS A 181 -18.92 -15.62 -14.36
C LYS A 181 -19.17 -16.69 -15.44
N LYS A 182 -19.37 -17.95 -15.03
CA LYS A 182 -19.66 -19.05 -15.96
C LYS A 182 -20.97 -18.83 -16.71
N THR A 183 -22.01 -18.38 -15.99
CA THR A 183 -23.32 -18.09 -16.60
C THR A 183 -23.21 -16.93 -17.60
N CYS A 184 -22.51 -15.86 -17.26
CA CYS A 184 -22.29 -14.73 -18.15
C CYS A 184 -21.52 -15.15 -19.42
N GLN A 185 -20.48 -15.96 -19.28
CA GLN A 185 -19.71 -16.47 -20.41
C GLN A 185 -20.56 -17.37 -21.32
N ALA A 186 -21.34 -18.30 -20.72
CA ALA A 186 -22.24 -19.16 -21.48
C ALA A 186 -23.30 -18.38 -22.24
N LYS A 187 -23.89 -17.33 -21.60
CA LYS A 187 -24.84 -16.43 -22.29
C LYS A 187 -24.19 -15.73 -23.47
N SER A 188 -23.02 -15.12 -23.28
CA SER A 188 -22.31 -14.44 -24.37
C SER A 188 -21.97 -15.37 -25.54
N GLN A 189 -21.63 -16.63 -25.25
CA GLN A 189 -21.39 -17.63 -26.34
C GLN A 189 -22.66 -17.99 -27.09
N ARG A 190 -23.81 -18.14 -26.40
CA ARG A 190 -25.10 -18.38 -27.02
C ARG A 190 -25.49 -17.20 -27.92
N ASP A 191 -25.45 -15.98 -27.37
CA ASP A 191 -25.81 -14.77 -28.11
C ASP A 191 -24.92 -14.61 -29.37
N ALA A 192 -23.63 -14.94 -29.26
CA ALA A 192 -22.71 -14.93 -30.39
C ALA A 192 -23.05 -15.99 -31.48
N SER A 193 -23.42 -17.22 -31.06
CA SER A 193 -23.82 -18.29 -32.00
C SER A 193 -25.15 -17.97 -32.70
N GLU A 194 -26.13 -17.43 -31.99
CA GLU A 194 -27.41 -16.98 -32.52
C GLU A 194 -27.20 -15.86 -33.54
N TYR A 195 -26.38 -14.87 -33.23
CA TYR A 195 -26.04 -13.79 -34.15
C TYR A 195 -25.31 -14.31 -35.39
N ALA A 196 -24.36 -15.22 -35.23
CA ALA A 196 -23.66 -15.82 -36.38
C ALA A 196 -24.61 -16.58 -37.34
N SER A 197 -25.57 -17.33 -36.79
CA SER A 197 -26.58 -18.05 -37.61
C SER A 197 -27.50 -17.07 -38.37
N LEU A 198 -27.97 -16.04 -37.67
CA LEU A 198 -28.82 -15.01 -38.24
C LEU A 198 -28.09 -14.20 -39.34
N TYR A 199 -26.83 -13.89 -39.10
CA TYR A 199 -26.00 -13.20 -40.09
C TYR A 199 -25.76 -14.06 -41.32
N ALA A 200 -25.53 -15.37 -41.17
CA ALA A 200 -25.37 -16.31 -42.26
C ALA A 200 -26.66 -16.44 -43.10
N GLN A 201 -27.83 -16.47 -42.46
CA GLN A 201 -29.13 -16.46 -43.16
C GLN A 201 -29.32 -15.20 -44.01
N ARG A 202 -29.11 -14.02 -43.42
CA ARG A 202 -29.20 -12.74 -44.13
C ARG A 202 -28.24 -12.65 -45.32
N GLN A 203 -27.03 -13.18 -45.18
CA GLN A 203 -26.09 -13.25 -46.31
C GLN A 203 -26.57 -14.17 -47.43
N LYS A 204 -27.18 -15.32 -47.10
CA LYS A 204 -27.78 -16.22 -48.12
C LYS A 204 -28.91 -15.51 -48.85
N GLU A 205 -29.86 -14.91 -48.15
CA GLU A 205 -30.97 -14.15 -48.71
C GLU A 205 -30.50 -13.02 -49.67
N GLN A 206 -29.50 -12.24 -49.22
CA GLN A 206 -28.93 -11.20 -50.10
C GLN A 206 -28.28 -11.76 -51.36
N LYS A 207 -27.56 -12.89 -51.28
CA LYS A 207 -26.96 -13.55 -52.43
C LYS A 207 -28.00 -14.07 -53.35
N GLU A 208 -29.09 -14.66 -52.87
CA GLU A 208 -30.21 -15.15 -53.63
C GLU A 208 -30.98 -14.01 -54.35
N ALA A 209 -31.29 -12.94 -53.62
CA ALA A 209 -31.89 -11.74 -54.16
C ALA A 209 -31.03 -11.13 -55.26
N ARG A 210 -29.72 -11.05 -55.07
CA ARG A 210 -28.79 -10.56 -56.08
C ARG A 210 -28.75 -11.46 -57.31
N ARG A 211 -28.77 -12.79 -57.15
CA ARG A 211 -28.81 -13.76 -58.24
C ARG A 211 -30.12 -13.63 -59.02
N SER A 212 -31.25 -13.50 -58.34
CA SER A 212 -32.56 -13.32 -59.01
C SER A 212 -32.63 -12.02 -59.80
N MET A 213 -32.09 -10.92 -59.26
CA MET A 213 -32.00 -9.64 -59.98
C MET A 213 -31.14 -9.73 -61.23
N ILE A 214 -30.00 -10.40 -61.19
CA ILE A 214 -29.11 -10.61 -62.32
C ILE A 214 -29.79 -11.49 -63.37
N SER A 215 -30.51 -12.56 -62.97
CA SER A 215 -31.27 -13.42 -63.86
C SER A 215 -32.38 -12.66 -64.60
N LYS A 216 -33.17 -11.87 -63.85
CA LYS A 216 -34.21 -10.99 -64.43
C LYS A 216 -33.64 -9.99 -65.44
N ARG A 217 -32.50 -9.36 -65.13
CA ARG A 217 -31.79 -8.45 -66.04
C ARG A 217 -31.28 -9.15 -67.31
N ARG A 218 -30.82 -10.39 -67.20
CA ARG A 218 -30.36 -11.18 -68.36
C ARG A 218 -31.52 -11.60 -69.22
N SER A 219 -32.68 -12.00 -68.67
CA SER A 219 -33.86 -12.35 -69.39
C SER A 219 -34.50 -11.17 -70.15
N SER A 220 -34.57 -9.99 -69.45
CA SER A 220 -35.05 -8.76 -70.08
C SER A 220 -34.17 -8.30 -71.28
N ARG A 221 -32.84 -8.36 -71.11
CA ARG A 221 -31.88 -8.07 -72.18
C ARG A 221 -32.03 -9.04 -73.42
N LYS A 222 -32.25 -10.35 -73.12
CA LYS A 222 -32.51 -11.32 -74.19
C LYS A 222 -33.85 -11.07 -74.92
N ALA A 223 -34.87 -10.65 -74.17
CA ALA A 223 -36.15 -10.29 -74.74
C ALA A 223 -36.06 -9.04 -75.65
N SER A 224 -35.35 -7.99 -75.17
CA SER A 224 -35.11 -6.78 -75.93
C SER A 224 -34.29 -7.04 -77.23
N ALA A 225 -33.29 -7.91 -77.18
CA ALA A 225 -32.48 -8.29 -78.32
C ALA A 225 -33.29 -9.12 -79.39
N LYS A 226 -34.33 -9.86 -78.98
CA LYS A 226 -35.21 -10.60 -79.84
C LYS A 226 -36.26 -9.71 -80.54
N VAL A 227 -36.52 -8.52 -80.04
CA VAL A 227 -37.48 -7.55 -80.66
C VAL A 227 -36.79 -6.65 -81.70
N VAL A 228 -35.46 -6.56 -81.68
CA VAL A 228 -34.67 -5.70 -82.62
C VAL A 228 -34.06 -6.50 -83.77
N ALA A 229 -34.15 -7.81 -83.72
CA ALA A 229 -33.82 -8.70 -84.82
C ALA A 229 -35.10 -9.17 -85.56
#